data_11dcb6bd65beb55514491676fc00cd49
#
_entry.id   11dcb6bd65beb55514491676fc00cd49
#
_cell.length_a   1.000
_cell.length_b   1.000
_cell.length_c   1.000
_cell.angle_alpha   90.00
_cell.angle_beta   90.00
_cell.angle_gamma   90.00
#
_symmetry.space_group_name_H-M   'P 1'
#
loop_
_entity.id
_entity.type
_entity.pdbx_description
1 polymer ?
#
loop_
_entity_poly.entity_id
_entity_poly.type
_entity_poly.pdbx_seq_one_letter_code
_entity_poly.pdbx_strand_id
1 'polypeptide(L)'
;MFLFIFFAGNTAFAGDLDMQHYFDEGNTYFNAGQYKKAIESYSRLIAIYPDFIQGYYNRGLAYYKAGQYDEAVADYSRVMSSPADANAELYNNRAIAYLKKGDYENAVKDYSTVISINPRLPEAYHNRGIAYANTGKYDEAIEDYNRVISMKPKDPNIYLSRGVAYTKKAMADFRRACDAGSKLACDNFKQLSK
;
A
#
# COMPACT_ATOMS: atom_id res chain seq x y z
N MET A 1 -42.19 27.63 41.59
CA MET A 1 -42.29 26.51 40.66
C MET A 1 -41.43 26.87 39.46
N PHE A 2 -40.12 26.50 39.52
CA PHE A 2 -39.16 26.83 38.47
C PHE A 2 -39.15 25.70 37.44
N LEU A 3 -39.42 26.06 36.20
CA LEU A 3 -39.43 25.18 35.05
C LEU A 3 -37.97 24.98 34.58
N PHE A 4 -37.37 23.82 34.85
CA PHE A 4 -36.15 23.40 34.23
C PHE A 4 -36.50 22.87 32.84
N ILE A 5 -36.23 23.71 31.82
CA ILE A 5 -36.27 23.27 30.42
C ILE A 5 -34.94 22.58 30.16
N PHE A 6 -34.97 21.27 29.97
CA PHE A 6 -33.86 20.46 29.50
C PHE A 6 -33.53 20.84 28.04
N PHE A 7 -32.44 21.55 27.84
CA PHE A 7 -31.78 21.69 26.55
C PHE A 7 -30.84 20.47 26.30
N ALA A 8 -31.41 19.31 26.05
CA ALA A 8 -30.64 18.10 25.72
C ALA A 8 -30.76 17.69 24.23
N GLY A 9 -31.28 18.57 23.37
CA GLY A 9 -31.63 18.23 22.00
C GLY A 9 -30.71 18.78 20.89
N ASN A 10 -29.81 19.73 21.19
CA ASN A 10 -29.09 20.44 20.11
C ASN A 10 -27.60 20.05 19.91
N THR A 11 -27.01 19.31 20.85
CA THR A 11 -25.57 19.01 20.73
C THR A 11 -25.28 17.83 19.77
N ALA A 12 -26.20 16.85 19.71
CA ALA A 12 -26.05 15.73 18.77
C ALA A 12 -26.22 16.19 17.30
N PHE A 13 -27.21 17.05 17.02
CA PHE A 13 -27.45 17.58 15.67
C PHE A 13 -26.30 18.50 15.17
N ALA A 14 -25.73 19.31 16.05
CA ALA A 14 -24.59 20.16 15.66
C ALA A 14 -23.34 19.35 15.39
N GLY A 15 -23.06 18.31 16.19
CA GLY A 15 -21.94 17.42 16.00
C GLY A 15 -21.99 16.65 14.68
N ASP A 16 -23.17 16.14 14.32
CA ASP A 16 -23.38 15.42 13.05
C ASP A 16 -23.14 16.34 11.83
N LEU A 17 -23.54 17.61 11.91
CA LEU A 17 -23.32 18.61 10.86
C LEU A 17 -21.83 18.94 10.69
N ASP A 18 -21.08 19.09 11.78
CA ASP A 18 -19.64 19.36 11.74
C ASP A 18 -18.87 18.15 11.19
N MET A 19 -19.24 16.94 11.57
CA MET A 19 -18.65 15.70 11.07
C MET A 19 -18.82 15.59 9.55
N GLN A 20 -20.08 15.73 9.08
CA GLN A 20 -20.39 15.67 7.65
C GLN A 20 -19.68 16.79 6.88
N HIS A 21 -19.62 18.00 7.42
CA HIS A 21 -18.96 19.15 6.80
C HIS A 21 -17.48 18.88 6.52
N TYR A 22 -16.70 18.49 7.53
CA TYR A 22 -15.27 18.24 7.33
C TYR A 22 -14.99 17.00 6.46
N PHE A 23 -15.87 15.99 6.52
CA PHE A 23 -15.77 14.82 5.69
C PHE A 23 -15.99 15.16 4.21
N ASP A 24 -17.05 15.92 3.91
CA ASP A 24 -17.38 16.33 2.53
C ASP A 24 -16.39 17.34 1.98
N GLU A 25 -15.89 18.25 2.81
CA GLU A 25 -14.83 19.17 2.45
C GLU A 25 -13.56 18.39 2.06
N GLY A 26 -13.15 17.42 2.88
CA GLY A 26 -12.01 16.56 2.61
C GLY A 26 -12.17 15.78 1.31
N ASN A 27 -13.34 15.18 1.07
CA ASN A 27 -13.67 14.48 -0.17
C ASN A 27 -13.62 15.42 -1.38
N THR A 28 -14.12 16.63 -1.25
CA THR A 28 -14.10 17.65 -2.31
C THR A 28 -12.66 18.00 -2.69
N TYR A 29 -11.79 18.26 -1.71
CA TYR A 29 -10.39 18.56 -1.96
C TYR A 29 -9.64 17.35 -2.53
N PHE A 30 -9.92 16.14 -2.03
CA PHE A 30 -9.33 14.91 -2.54
C PHE A 30 -9.64 14.71 -4.02
N ASN A 31 -10.92 14.83 -4.40
CA ASN A 31 -11.38 14.68 -5.78
C ASN A 31 -10.83 15.78 -6.70
N ALA A 32 -10.55 16.97 -6.18
CA ALA A 32 -9.88 18.05 -6.88
C ALA A 32 -8.35 17.89 -6.97
N GLY A 33 -7.78 16.78 -6.44
CA GLY A 33 -6.33 16.56 -6.40
C GLY A 33 -5.57 17.43 -5.40
N GLN A 34 -6.28 18.18 -4.55
CA GLN A 34 -5.72 19.08 -3.54
C GLN A 34 -5.43 18.30 -2.23
N TYR A 35 -4.55 17.30 -2.31
CA TYR A 35 -4.36 16.32 -1.25
C TYR A 35 -3.94 16.94 0.10
N LYS A 36 -3.14 18.02 0.10
CA LYS A 36 -2.77 18.71 1.34
C LYS A 36 -3.99 19.27 2.07
N LYS A 37 -4.92 19.92 1.35
CA LYS A 37 -6.14 20.43 1.95
C LYS A 37 -7.08 19.31 2.40
N ALA A 38 -7.16 18.22 1.63
CA ALA A 38 -7.91 17.03 2.06
C ALA A 38 -7.37 16.48 3.39
N ILE A 39 -6.05 16.37 3.54
CA ILE A 39 -5.40 15.95 4.79
C ILE A 39 -5.77 16.88 5.94
N GLU A 40 -5.79 18.20 5.73
CA GLU A 40 -6.17 19.18 6.75
C GLU A 40 -7.63 18.98 7.19
N SER A 41 -8.56 18.87 6.24
CA SER A 41 -9.99 18.68 6.54
C SER A 41 -10.24 17.36 7.28
N TYR A 42 -9.67 16.24 6.81
CA TYR A 42 -9.77 14.95 7.52
C TYR A 42 -9.08 14.99 8.89
N SER A 43 -7.99 15.75 9.05
CA SER A 43 -7.32 15.88 10.35
C SER A 43 -8.17 16.64 11.36
N ARG A 44 -8.90 17.68 10.93
CA ARG A 44 -9.87 18.38 11.77
C ARG A 44 -11.03 17.44 12.17
N LEU A 45 -11.55 16.69 11.20
CA LEU A 45 -12.57 15.68 11.44
C LEU A 45 -12.14 14.68 12.54
N ILE A 46 -10.96 14.10 12.39
CA ILE A 46 -10.41 13.10 13.32
C ILE A 46 -10.10 13.70 14.70
N ALA A 47 -9.69 14.97 14.77
CA ALA A 47 -9.44 15.66 16.03
C ALA A 47 -10.72 15.82 16.85
N ILE A 48 -11.88 16.01 16.20
CA ILE A 48 -13.19 16.13 16.86
C ILE A 48 -13.81 14.74 17.08
N TYR A 49 -13.65 13.83 16.11
CA TYR A 49 -14.24 12.49 16.10
C TYR A 49 -13.16 11.41 15.95
N PRO A 50 -12.38 11.11 17.00
CA PRO A 50 -11.23 10.21 16.92
C PRO A 50 -11.60 8.74 16.65
N ASP A 51 -12.85 8.36 16.80
CA ASP A 51 -13.37 7.02 16.51
C ASP A 51 -14.00 6.91 15.11
N PHE A 52 -14.01 7.99 14.32
CA PHE A 52 -14.54 7.97 12.96
C PHE A 52 -13.52 7.35 12.00
N ILE A 53 -13.53 6.03 11.92
CA ILE A 53 -12.55 5.19 11.19
C ILE A 53 -12.44 5.58 9.71
N GLN A 54 -13.55 5.95 9.06
CA GLN A 54 -13.55 6.39 7.65
C GLN A 54 -12.69 7.65 7.42
N GLY A 55 -12.58 8.52 8.42
CA GLY A 55 -11.70 9.70 8.38
C GLY A 55 -10.24 9.30 8.23
N TYR A 56 -9.78 8.31 9.00
CA TYR A 56 -8.41 7.77 8.87
C TYR A 56 -8.19 7.11 7.52
N TYR A 57 -9.14 6.30 7.05
CA TYR A 57 -9.02 5.66 5.74
C TYR A 57 -8.83 6.69 4.62
N ASN A 58 -9.70 7.71 4.57
CA ASN A 58 -9.64 8.73 3.53
C ASN A 58 -8.41 9.63 3.68
N ARG A 59 -7.97 9.93 4.91
CA ARG A 59 -6.72 10.66 5.14
C ARG A 59 -5.51 9.84 4.70
N GLY A 60 -5.49 8.54 4.98
CA GLY A 60 -4.47 7.61 4.49
C GLY A 60 -4.37 7.59 2.97
N LEU A 61 -5.52 7.59 2.27
CA LEU A 61 -5.54 7.74 0.80
C LEU A 61 -4.96 9.09 0.36
N ALA A 62 -5.31 10.18 1.05
CA ALA A 62 -4.79 11.51 0.74
C ALA A 62 -3.28 11.60 1.00
N TYR A 63 -2.78 11.04 2.09
CA TYR A 63 -1.35 10.91 2.39
C TYR A 63 -0.61 10.13 1.30
N TYR A 64 -1.16 8.96 0.91
CA TYR A 64 -0.57 8.17 -0.17
C TYR A 64 -0.46 8.97 -1.48
N LYS A 65 -1.53 9.67 -1.87
CA LYS A 65 -1.54 10.52 -3.08
C LYS A 65 -0.59 11.71 -2.99
N ALA A 66 -0.34 12.21 -1.77
CA ALA A 66 0.64 13.28 -1.50
C ALA A 66 2.09 12.77 -1.44
N GLY A 67 2.32 11.45 -1.52
CA GLY A 67 3.64 10.82 -1.39
C GLY A 67 4.12 10.66 0.05
N GLN A 68 3.26 10.89 1.04
CA GLN A 68 3.51 10.77 2.47
C GLN A 68 3.18 9.33 2.92
N TYR A 69 4.07 8.40 2.56
CA TYR A 69 3.78 6.97 2.70
C TYR A 69 3.80 6.48 4.15
N ASP A 70 4.60 7.09 5.01
CA ASP A 70 4.67 6.75 6.44
C ASP A 70 3.35 7.07 7.15
N GLU A 71 2.80 8.25 6.89
CA GLU A 71 1.54 8.70 7.44
C GLU A 71 0.37 7.88 6.89
N ALA A 72 0.41 7.52 5.60
CA ALA A 72 -0.58 6.63 5.01
C ALA A 72 -0.59 5.25 5.69
N VAL A 73 0.59 4.66 5.92
CA VAL A 73 0.73 3.38 6.64
C VAL A 73 0.20 3.48 8.07
N ALA A 74 0.46 4.58 8.77
CA ALA A 74 -0.02 4.80 10.13
C ALA A 74 -1.56 4.86 10.16
N ASP A 75 -2.18 5.62 9.25
CA ASP A 75 -3.63 5.76 9.16
C ASP A 75 -4.30 4.43 8.78
N TYR A 76 -3.80 3.70 7.79
CA TYR A 76 -4.32 2.37 7.45
C TYR A 76 -4.18 1.39 8.61
N SER A 77 -3.06 1.44 9.34
CA SER A 77 -2.85 0.58 10.52
C SER A 77 -3.82 0.92 11.65
N ARG A 78 -4.19 2.19 11.81
CA ARG A 78 -5.25 2.61 12.75
C ARG A 78 -6.59 2.01 12.37
N VAL A 79 -6.97 2.05 11.09
CA VAL A 79 -8.20 1.41 10.59
C VAL A 79 -8.20 -0.10 10.89
N MET A 80 -7.06 -0.76 10.69
CA MET A 80 -6.91 -2.22 10.91
C MET A 80 -6.86 -2.62 12.39
N SER A 81 -6.87 -1.68 13.33
CA SER A 81 -6.89 -1.99 14.77
C SER A 81 -8.19 -2.69 15.19
N SER A 82 -9.26 -2.55 14.40
CA SER A 82 -10.48 -3.33 14.52
C SER A 82 -10.44 -4.50 13.52
N PRO A 83 -10.54 -5.76 13.96
CA PRO A 83 -10.58 -6.91 13.05
C PRO A 83 -11.75 -6.89 12.06
N ALA A 84 -12.84 -6.23 12.42
CA ALA A 84 -14.03 -6.11 11.56
C ALA A 84 -13.78 -5.22 10.33
N ASP A 85 -12.85 -4.28 10.43
CA ASP A 85 -12.54 -3.32 9.36
C ASP A 85 -11.39 -3.79 8.47
N ALA A 86 -10.62 -4.79 8.91
CA ALA A 86 -9.50 -5.34 8.17
C ALA A 86 -9.98 -6.22 6.99
N ASN A 87 -9.86 -5.70 5.79
CA ASN A 87 -10.27 -6.38 4.56
C ASN A 87 -9.14 -6.38 3.51
N ALA A 88 -9.33 -7.12 2.41
CA ALA A 88 -8.32 -7.25 1.35
C ALA A 88 -7.94 -5.90 0.72
N GLU A 89 -8.87 -4.96 0.59
CA GLU A 89 -8.62 -3.63 0.03
C GLU A 89 -7.68 -2.82 0.94
N LEU A 90 -7.94 -2.82 2.23
CA LEU A 90 -7.14 -2.09 3.21
C LEU A 90 -5.71 -2.65 3.31
N TYR A 91 -5.55 -4.00 3.34
CA TYR A 91 -4.25 -4.64 3.23
C TYR A 91 -3.54 -4.26 1.94
N ASN A 92 -4.25 -4.25 0.79
CA ASN A 92 -3.68 -3.87 -0.49
C ASN A 92 -3.20 -2.41 -0.50
N ASN A 93 -3.99 -1.48 0.03
CA ASN A 93 -3.62 -0.06 0.07
C ASN A 93 -2.40 0.17 0.96
N ARG A 94 -2.32 -0.50 2.13
CA ARG A 94 -1.14 -0.43 3.00
C ARG A 94 0.08 -1.09 2.36
N ALA A 95 -0.09 -2.23 1.71
CA ALA A 95 0.99 -2.90 0.98
C ALA A 95 1.57 -2.02 -0.13
N ILE A 96 0.71 -1.32 -0.88
CA ILE A 96 1.16 -0.36 -1.90
C ILE A 96 1.95 0.78 -1.25
N ALA A 97 1.51 1.32 -0.12
CA ALA A 97 2.23 2.35 0.61
C ALA A 97 3.60 1.85 1.10
N TYR A 98 3.68 0.65 1.67
CA TYR A 98 4.94 0.00 2.03
C TYR A 98 5.87 -0.18 0.83
N LEU A 99 5.33 -0.65 -0.31
CA LEU A 99 6.11 -0.84 -1.54
C LEU A 99 6.71 0.49 -2.03
N LYS A 100 5.93 1.57 -2.01
CA LYS A 100 6.38 2.92 -2.41
C LYS A 100 7.40 3.51 -1.46
N LYS A 101 7.29 3.22 -0.17
CA LYS A 101 8.26 3.59 0.86
C LYS A 101 9.57 2.80 0.74
N GLY A 102 9.56 1.63 0.09
CA GLY A 102 10.68 0.71 0.04
C GLY A 102 10.72 -0.29 1.20
N ASP A 103 9.67 -0.37 1.99
CA ASP A 103 9.51 -1.37 3.05
C ASP A 103 8.94 -2.67 2.44
N TYR A 104 9.80 -3.34 1.70
CA TYR A 104 9.41 -4.51 0.90
C TYR A 104 8.98 -5.70 1.77
N GLU A 105 9.55 -5.84 2.96
CA GLU A 105 9.21 -6.95 3.86
C GLU A 105 7.76 -6.84 4.37
N ASN A 106 7.34 -5.66 4.79
CA ASN A 106 5.96 -5.44 5.21
C ASN A 106 5.00 -5.44 4.02
N ALA A 107 5.42 -4.97 2.84
CA ALA A 107 4.65 -5.12 1.62
C ALA A 107 4.37 -6.60 1.29
N VAL A 108 5.37 -7.48 1.38
CA VAL A 108 5.22 -8.94 1.17
C VAL A 108 4.20 -9.54 2.14
N LYS A 109 4.24 -9.17 3.43
CA LYS A 109 3.29 -9.67 4.43
C LYS A 109 1.85 -9.28 4.06
N ASP A 110 1.62 -8.01 3.78
CA ASP A 110 0.28 -7.51 3.47
C ASP A 110 -0.24 -8.09 2.16
N TYR A 111 0.57 -8.13 1.07
CA TYR A 111 0.16 -8.80 -0.17
C TYR A 111 -0.10 -10.30 0.01
N SER A 112 0.63 -10.98 0.90
CA SER A 112 0.37 -12.39 1.20
C SER A 112 -0.99 -12.57 1.87
N THR A 113 -1.39 -11.62 2.72
CA THR A 113 -2.75 -11.58 3.29
C THR A 113 -3.79 -11.31 2.20
N VAL A 114 -3.57 -10.34 1.31
CA VAL A 114 -4.46 -10.08 0.16
C VAL A 114 -4.66 -11.33 -0.67
N ILE A 115 -3.57 -12.04 -1.00
CA ILE A 115 -3.60 -13.27 -1.79
C ILE A 115 -4.34 -14.40 -1.06
N SER A 116 -4.21 -14.50 0.27
CA SER A 116 -4.95 -15.49 1.05
C SER A 116 -6.46 -15.25 1.03
N ILE A 117 -6.88 -13.98 1.02
CA ILE A 117 -8.30 -13.60 0.96
C ILE A 117 -8.82 -13.72 -0.49
N ASN A 118 -8.04 -13.25 -1.46
CA ASN A 118 -8.40 -13.28 -2.89
C ASN A 118 -7.25 -13.86 -3.74
N PRO A 119 -7.19 -15.19 -3.91
CA PRO A 119 -6.12 -15.85 -4.66
C PRO A 119 -6.19 -15.66 -6.18
N ARG A 120 -7.19 -14.92 -6.69
CA ARG A 120 -7.36 -14.63 -8.12
C ARG A 120 -7.10 -13.16 -8.46
N LEU A 121 -6.34 -12.44 -7.66
CA LEU A 121 -5.99 -11.03 -7.88
C LEU A 121 -4.56 -10.94 -8.46
N PRO A 122 -4.37 -10.84 -9.79
CA PRO A 122 -3.05 -10.82 -10.43
C PRO A 122 -2.17 -9.67 -9.94
N GLU A 123 -2.77 -8.52 -9.65
CA GLU A 123 -2.07 -7.31 -9.19
C GLU A 123 -1.35 -7.54 -7.86
N ALA A 124 -1.93 -8.32 -6.95
CA ALA A 124 -1.31 -8.64 -5.67
C ALA A 124 -0.06 -9.51 -5.84
N TYR A 125 -0.10 -10.53 -6.70
CA TYR A 125 1.07 -11.33 -7.06
C TYR A 125 2.14 -10.48 -7.75
N HIS A 126 1.76 -9.65 -8.73
CA HIS A 126 2.71 -8.78 -9.41
C HIS A 126 3.46 -7.88 -8.43
N ASN A 127 2.74 -7.20 -7.56
CA ASN A 127 3.33 -6.28 -6.60
C ASN A 127 4.15 -7.00 -5.53
N ARG A 128 3.72 -8.20 -5.07
CA ARG A 128 4.52 -9.02 -4.17
C ARG A 128 5.81 -9.50 -4.85
N GLY A 129 5.74 -9.90 -6.11
CA GLY A 129 6.91 -10.24 -6.92
C GLY A 129 7.89 -9.07 -7.04
N ILE A 130 7.40 -7.82 -7.21
CA ILE A 130 8.25 -6.63 -7.18
C ILE A 130 8.94 -6.49 -5.81
N ALA A 131 8.21 -6.67 -4.71
CA ALA A 131 8.79 -6.61 -3.38
C ALA A 131 9.85 -7.70 -3.16
N TYR A 132 9.58 -8.93 -3.57
CA TYR A 132 10.57 -10.03 -3.54
C TYR A 132 11.81 -9.72 -4.36
N ALA A 133 11.65 -9.22 -5.59
CA ALA A 133 12.79 -8.88 -6.46
C ALA A 133 13.68 -7.77 -5.87
N ASN A 134 13.09 -6.83 -5.13
CA ASN A 134 13.85 -5.75 -4.46
C ASN A 134 14.55 -6.21 -3.17
N THR A 135 14.15 -7.34 -2.58
CA THR A 135 14.84 -7.97 -1.45
C THR A 135 15.81 -9.09 -1.88
N GLY A 136 16.02 -9.26 -3.19
CA GLY A 136 16.91 -10.29 -3.73
C GLY A 136 16.31 -11.70 -3.75
N LYS A 137 15.05 -11.85 -3.40
CA LYS A 137 14.29 -13.11 -3.44
C LYS A 137 13.76 -13.34 -4.85
N TYR A 138 14.70 -13.60 -5.78
CA TYR A 138 14.36 -13.65 -7.21
C TYR A 138 13.53 -14.87 -7.59
N ASP A 139 13.70 -15.99 -6.91
CA ASP A 139 12.93 -17.20 -7.19
C ASP A 139 11.45 -17.02 -6.83
N GLU A 140 11.17 -16.46 -5.66
CA GLU A 140 9.83 -16.14 -5.21
C GLU A 140 9.18 -15.08 -6.13
N ALA A 141 9.95 -14.08 -6.58
CA ALA A 141 9.47 -13.10 -7.55
C ALA A 141 9.06 -13.76 -8.88
N ILE A 142 9.89 -14.66 -9.41
CA ILE A 142 9.64 -15.39 -10.65
C ILE A 142 8.40 -16.28 -10.51
N GLU A 143 8.21 -16.92 -9.36
CA GLU A 143 7.00 -17.74 -9.08
C GLU A 143 5.75 -16.88 -9.12
N ASP A 144 5.75 -15.74 -8.44
CA ASP A 144 4.63 -14.80 -8.45
C ASP A 144 4.33 -14.28 -9.87
N TYR A 145 5.36 -13.93 -10.66
CA TYR A 145 5.16 -13.51 -12.06
C TYR A 145 4.62 -14.65 -12.93
N ASN A 146 5.04 -15.89 -12.73
CA ASN A 146 4.48 -17.04 -13.41
C ASN A 146 2.99 -17.22 -13.07
N ARG A 147 2.62 -16.94 -11.82
CA ARG A 147 1.21 -16.98 -11.41
C ARG A 147 0.39 -15.91 -12.13
N VAL A 148 0.92 -14.67 -12.27
CA VAL A 148 0.26 -13.62 -13.06
C VAL A 148 0.12 -14.03 -14.53
N ILE A 149 1.19 -14.57 -15.16
CA ILE A 149 1.15 -15.03 -16.55
C ILE A 149 0.07 -16.08 -16.75
N SER A 150 -0.11 -16.99 -15.80
CA SER A 150 -1.18 -18.01 -15.89
C SER A 150 -2.58 -17.40 -15.90
N MET A 151 -2.77 -16.22 -15.30
CA MET A 151 -4.06 -15.50 -15.23
C MET A 151 -4.22 -14.52 -16.38
N LYS A 152 -3.14 -13.83 -16.79
CA LYS A 152 -3.11 -12.77 -17.82
C LYS A 152 -1.97 -13.01 -18.81
N PRO A 153 -2.06 -14.02 -19.69
CA PRO A 153 -0.94 -14.46 -20.55
C PRO A 153 -0.53 -13.45 -21.63
N LYS A 154 -1.32 -12.40 -21.86
CA LYS A 154 -1.05 -11.38 -22.90
C LYS A 154 -0.51 -10.06 -22.37
N ASP A 155 -0.23 -9.94 -21.06
CA ASP A 155 0.31 -8.71 -20.49
C ASP A 155 1.84 -8.66 -20.71
N PRO A 156 2.36 -7.74 -21.54
CA PRO A 156 3.79 -7.67 -21.83
C PRO A 156 4.63 -7.23 -20.61
N ASN A 157 4.04 -6.46 -19.69
CA ASN A 157 4.77 -5.91 -18.54
C ASN A 157 5.19 -7.01 -17.57
N ILE A 158 4.40 -8.07 -17.45
CA ILE A 158 4.73 -9.17 -16.54
C ILE A 158 5.91 -9.99 -17.08
N TYR A 159 5.99 -10.18 -18.40
CA TYR A 159 7.14 -10.84 -19.02
C TYR A 159 8.42 -10.02 -18.84
N LEU A 160 8.32 -8.68 -18.96
CA LEU A 160 9.43 -7.78 -18.68
C LEU A 160 9.87 -7.91 -17.21
N SER A 161 8.94 -7.83 -16.26
CA SER A 161 9.23 -7.97 -14.83
C SER A 161 9.93 -9.29 -14.52
N ARG A 162 9.44 -10.40 -15.09
CA ARG A 162 10.04 -11.73 -14.93
C ARG A 162 11.44 -11.80 -15.57
N GLY A 163 11.62 -11.24 -16.77
CA GLY A 163 12.91 -11.16 -17.44
C GLY A 163 13.95 -10.39 -16.61
N VAL A 164 13.56 -9.26 -16.04
CA VAL A 164 14.41 -8.49 -15.12
C VAL A 164 14.78 -9.31 -13.88
N ALA A 165 13.85 -10.06 -13.29
CA ALA A 165 14.14 -10.92 -12.15
C ALA A 165 15.14 -12.03 -12.49
N TYR A 166 15.00 -12.70 -13.65
CA TYR A 166 15.98 -13.67 -14.14
C TYR A 166 17.37 -13.06 -14.34
N THR A 167 17.43 -11.87 -14.93
CA THR A 167 18.72 -11.17 -15.14
C THR A 167 19.38 -10.84 -13.80
N LYS A 168 18.65 -10.29 -12.86
CA LYS A 168 19.17 -9.99 -11.52
C LYS A 168 19.64 -11.25 -10.78
N LYS A 169 18.90 -12.37 -10.89
CA LYS A 169 19.29 -13.67 -10.35
C LYS A 169 20.61 -14.13 -10.97
N ALA A 170 20.70 -14.13 -12.31
CA ALA A 170 21.94 -14.52 -13.01
C ALA A 170 23.13 -13.64 -12.61
N MET A 171 22.93 -12.32 -12.48
CA MET A 171 23.98 -11.40 -12.02
C MET A 171 24.44 -11.74 -10.59
N ALA A 172 23.51 -12.07 -9.68
CA ALA A 172 23.84 -12.47 -8.32
C ALA A 172 24.68 -13.78 -8.30
N ASP A 173 24.33 -14.75 -9.15
CA ASP A 173 25.06 -16.02 -9.26
C ASP A 173 26.45 -15.82 -9.89
N PHE A 174 26.56 -15.01 -10.94
CA PHE A 174 27.87 -14.66 -11.52
C PHE A 174 28.75 -13.92 -10.52
N ARG A 175 28.19 -13.03 -9.71
CA ARG A 175 28.93 -12.35 -8.66
C ARG A 175 29.48 -13.34 -7.63
N ARG A 176 28.63 -14.26 -7.13
CA ARG A 176 29.05 -15.31 -6.18
C ARG A 176 30.17 -16.20 -6.76
N ALA A 177 30.02 -16.60 -8.02
CA ALA A 177 31.02 -17.42 -8.68
C ALA A 177 32.32 -16.63 -8.95
N CYS A 178 32.24 -15.34 -9.24
CA CYS A 178 33.40 -14.46 -9.37
C CYS A 178 34.13 -14.32 -8.02
N ASP A 179 33.40 -14.07 -6.94
CA ASP A 179 33.95 -13.98 -5.58
C ASP A 179 34.60 -15.31 -5.14
N ALA A 180 34.14 -16.46 -5.69
CA ALA A 180 34.71 -17.77 -5.51
C ALA A 180 35.89 -18.06 -6.46
N GLY A 181 36.37 -17.10 -7.28
CA GLY A 181 37.54 -17.18 -8.11
C GLY A 181 37.32 -17.55 -9.59
N SER A 182 36.08 -17.64 -10.07
CA SER A 182 35.77 -17.90 -11.47
C SER A 182 35.99 -16.65 -12.34
N LYS A 183 37.07 -16.62 -13.12
CA LYS A 183 37.35 -15.51 -14.04
C LYS A 183 36.25 -15.32 -15.09
N LEU A 184 35.72 -16.42 -15.64
CA LEU A 184 34.61 -16.36 -16.61
C LEU A 184 33.34 -15.71 -15.99
N ALA A 185 33.04 -16.03 -14.74
CA ALA A 185 31.89 -15.44 -14.03
C ALA A 185 32.10 -13.93 -13.78
N CYS A 186 33.34 -13.50 -13.49
CA CYS A 186 33.69 -12.10 -13.36
C CYS A 186 33.46 -11.32 -14.67
N ASP A 187 33.84 -11.90 -15.78
CA ASP A 187 33.66 -11.28 -17.09
C ASP A 187 32.19 -11.19 -17.47
N ASN A 188 31.41 -12.25 -17.24
CA ASN A 188 29.95 -12.26 -17.44
C ASN A 188 29.24 -11.23 -16.54
N PHE A 189 29.61 -11.15 -15.25
CA PHE A 189 29.05 -10.15 -14.32
C PHE A 189 29.32 -8.73 -14.82
N LYS A 190 30.57 -8.42 -15.26
CA LYS A 190 30.91 -7.10 -15.81
C LYS A 190 30.11 -6.77 -17.07
N GLN A 191 29.86 -7.76 -17.93
CA GLN A 191 29.09 -7.56 -19.15
C GLN A 191 27.61 -7.22 -18.86
N LEU A 192 27.00 -7.88 -17.91
CA LEU A 192 25.59 -7.65 -17.52
C LEU A 192 25.41 -6.40 -16.66
N SER A 193 26.49 -5.84 -16.10
CA SER A 193 26.45 -4.64 -15.25
C SER A 193 26.56 -3.32 -16.03
N LYS A 194 26.72 -3.38 -17.34
CA LYS A 194 26.74 -2.23 -18.25
C LYS A 194 25.37 -1.84 -18.74
#